data_c9b0fca29b70c6b812d67b7cb3e02f9a
#
_entry.id   c9b0fca29b70c6b812d67b7cb3e02f9a
#
_cell.length_a   1.000
_cell.length_b   1.000
_cell.length_c   1.000
_cell.angle_alpha   90.00
_cell.angle_beta   90.00
_cell.angle_gamma   90.00
#
_symmetry.space_group_name_H-M   'P 1'
#
loop_
_entity.id
_entity.type
_entity.pdbx_description
1 polymer ?
#
loop_
_entity_poly.entity_id
_entity_poly.type
_entity_poly.pdbx_seq_one_letter_code
_entity_poly.pdbx_strand_id
1 'polypeptide(L)'
;MINKIVFEGINKGITYRNDKIIKFKLENIGNSKKNKTALISCFDMDKLDLIEMNKEKTIIIDGEFYETSYKDKNDNWINGYCINAKNITLK
;
A
#
# COMPACT_ATOMS: atom_id res chain seq x y z
N MET A 1 -14.74 16.78 3.22
CA MET A 1 -13.30 16.85 2.93
C MET A 1 -12.89 15.61 2.13
N ILE A 2 -12.02 15.79 1.15
CA ILE A 2 -11.61 14.71 0.27
C ILE A 2 -10.28 14.15 0.75
N ASN A 3 -10.23 12.82 0.93
CA ASN A 3 -8.99 12.09 1.16
C ASN A 3 -9.05 10.83 0.29
N LYS A 4 -8.59 10.97 -0.93
CA LYS A 4 -8.66 9.88 -1.90
C LYS A 4 -7.35 9.80 -2.66
N ILE A 5 -6.82 8.57 -2.75
CA ILE A 5 -5.62 8.26 -3.51
C ILE A 5 -5.95 7.14 -4.49
N VAL A 6 -5.59 7.35 -5.75
CA VAL A 6 -5.62 6.30 -6.77
C VAL A 6 -4.18 6.06 -7.20
N PHE A 7 -3.72 4.84 -7.09
CA PHE A 7 -2.34 4.49 -7.43
C PHE A 7 -2.34 3.23 -8.28
N GLU A 8 -1.68 3.29 -9.41
CA GLU A 8 -1.49 2.16 -10.30
C GLU A 8 -0.05 1.72 -10.24
N GLY A 9 0.19 0.42 -10.14
CA GLY A 9 1.55 -0.09 -10.11
C GLY A 9 1.61 -1.60 -10.22
N ILE A 10 2.84 -2.09 -10.36
CA ILE A 10 3.12 -3.51 -10.36
C ILE A 10 3.17 -3.99 -8.91
N ASN A 11 2.40 -5.02 -8.61
CA ASN A 11 2.38 -5.61 -7.29
C ASN A 11 3.68 -6.40 -7.06
N LYS A 12 4.55 -5.88 -6.21
CA LYS A 12 5.85 -6.50 -5.91
C LYS A 12 5.76 -7.54 -4.78
N GLY A 13 4.57 -7.75 -4.24
CA GLY A 13 4.33 -8.79 -3.26
C GLY A 13 4.09 -8.26 -1.86
N ILE A 14 3.70 -9.17 -0.99
CA ILE A 14 3.39 -8.88 0.40
C ILE A 14 4.70 -8.73 1.18
N THR A 15 4.84 -7.61 1.90
CA THR A 15 6.02 -7.35 2.74
C THR A 15 5.78 -7.73 4.19
N TYR A 16 4.51 -7.72 4.62
CA TYR A 16 4.12 -8.09 5.98
C TYR A 16 2.65 -8.45 6.00
N ARG A 17 2.31 -9.43 6.82
CA ARG A 17 0.89 -9.73 7.11
C ARG A 17 0.75 -10.32 8.50
N ASN A 18 -0.41 -10.09 9.08
CA ASN A 18 -0.87 -10.81 10.25
C ASN A 18 -2.37 -11.09 10.09
N ASP A 19 -3.08 -11.41 11.17
CA ASP A 19 -4.51 -11.73 11.11
C ASP A 19 -5.42 -10.49 10.93
N LYS A 20 -4.85 -9.29 10.89
CA LYS A 20 -5.61 -8.03 10.83
C LYS A 20 -5.22 -7.14 9.66
N ILE A 21 -4.00 -7.25 9.15
CA ILE A 21 -3.49 -6.33 8.14
C ILE A 21 -2.59 -7.05 7.14
N ILE A 22 -2.67 -6.62 5.90
CA ILE A 22 -1.77 -7.03 4.81
C ILE A 22 -1.03 -5.78 4.36
N LYS A 23 0.30 -5.88 4.27
CA LYS A 23 1.11 -4.81 3.68
C LYS A 23 1.81 -5.33 2.44
N PHE A 24 1.68 -4.61 1.35
CA PHE A 24 2.31 -4.98 0.09
C PHE A 24 2.84 -3.75 -0.62
N LYS A 25 3.72 -3.99 -1.58
CA LYS A 25 4.43 -2.92 -2.27
C LYS A 25 3.98 -2.82 -3.72
N LEU A 26 3.69 -1.61 -4.17
CA LEU A 26 3.41 -1.31 -5.56
C LEU A 26 4.53 -0.46 -6.15
N GLU A 27 4.96 -0.79 -7.36
CA GLU A 27 5.96 -0.05 -8.08
C GLU A 27 5.33 0.59 -9.32
N ASN A 28 5.34 1.92 -9.34
CA ASN A 28 4.85 2.69 -10.48
C ASN A 28 6.01 3.03 -11.39
N ILE A 29 5.93 2.55 -12.63
CA ILE A 29 6.91 2.84 -13.67
C ILE A 29 6.34 3.98 -14.50
N GLY A 30 6.82 5.19 -14.23
CA GLY A 30 6.39 6.38 -14.96
C GLY A 30 7.42 6.83 -15.97
N ASN A 31 7.22 8.04 -16.48
CA ASN A 31 8.12 8.66 -17.46
C ASN A 31 9.38 9.25 -16.83
N SER A 32 9.52 9.16 -15.51
CA SER A 32 10.71 9.65 -14.81
C SER A 32 11.81 8.59 -14.80
N LYS A 33 13.04 9.04 -14.55
CA LYS A 33 14.20 8.14 -14.47
C LYS A 33 14.17 7.21 -13.27
N LYS A 34 13.32 7.50 -12.27
CA LYS A 34 13.18 6.69 -11.06
C LYS A 34 11.78 6.15 -10.94
N ASN A 35 11.67 4.87 -10.69
CA ASN A 35 10.40 4.25 -10.36
C ASN A 35 9.95 4.71 -8.98
N LYS A 36 8.65 4.91 -8.82
CA LYS A 36 8.06 5.30 -7.55
C LYS A 36 7.46 4.07 -6.89
N THR A 37 7.74 3.90 -5.61
CA THR A 37 7.26 2.78 -4.84
C THR A 37 6.34 3.27 -3.74
N ALA A 38 5.22 2.59 -3.56
CA ALA A 38 4.29 2.88 -2.48
C ALA A 38 4.08 1.62 -1.64
N LEU A 39 4.09 1.79 -0.33
CA LEU A 39 3.72 0.74 0.61
C LEU A 39 2.22 0.87 0.88
N ILE A 40 1.49 -0.19 0.60
CA ILE A 40 0.04 -0.20 0.71
C ILE A 40 -0.36 -1.10 1.87
N SER A 41 -1.33 -0.62 2.67
CA SER A 41 -1.95 -1.41 3.72
C SER A 41 -3.36 -1.79 3.32
N CYS A 42 -3.77 -3.01 3.65
CA CYS A 42 -5.12 -3.48 3.42
C CYS A 42 -5.60 -4.18 4.68
N PHE A 43 -6.72 -3.72 5.22
CA PHE A 43 -7.33 -4.30 6.42
C PHE A 43 -8.39 -5.34 6.10
N ASP A 44 -8.73 -5.51 4.83
CA ASP A 44 -9.69 -6.51 4.39
C ASP A 44 -8.93 -7.79 4.05
N MET A 45 -8.96 -8.74 4.97
CA MET A 45 -8.24 -10.01 4.83
C MET A 45 -8.80 -10.88 3.70
N ASP A 46 -10.03 -10.62 3.26
CA ASP A 46 -10.60 -11.34 2.11
C ASP A 46 -9.86 -11.05 0.80
N LYS A 47 -9.06 -9.99 0.78
CA LYS A 47 -8.26 -9.63 -0.40
C LYS A 47 -6.89 -10.29 -0.44
N LEU A 48 -6.54 -11.10 0.57
CA LEU A 48 -5.23 -11.73 0.66
C LEU A 48 -4.91 -12.57 -0.59
N ASP A 49 -5.84 -13.44 -0.97
CA ASP A 49 -5.64 -14.30 -2.13
C ASP A 49 -5.51 -13.50 -3.43
N LEU A 50 -6.33 -12.46 -3.57
CA LEU A 50 -6.26 -11.57 -4.74
C LEU A 50 -4.88 -10.93 -4.86
N ILE A 51 -4.33 -10.46 -3.75
CA ILE A 51 -3.01 -9.82 -3.73
C ILE A 51 -1.91 -10.84 -4.05
N GLU A 52 -1.95 -12.01 -3.43
CA GLU A 52 -0.94 -13.06 -3.66
C GLU A 52 -0.97 -13.58 -5.10
N MET A 53 -2.16 -13.81 -5.65
CA MET A 53 -2.32 -14.36 -7.01
C MET A 53 -1.91 -13.37 -8.10
N ASN A 54 -1.85 -12.09 -7.79
CA ASN A 54 -1.54 -11.04 -8.76
C ASN A 54 -0.17 -10.40 -8.54
N LYS A 55 0.74 -11.13 -7.91
CA LYS A 55 2.13 -10.69 -7.79
C LYS A 55 2.75 -10.52 -9.18
N GLU A 56 3.52 -9.45 -9.36
CA GLU A 56 4.15 -9.05 -10.63
C GLU A 56 3.15 -8.63 -11.70
N LYS A 57 1.89 -8.42 -11.35
CA LYS A 57 0.88 -7.90 -12.26
C LYS A 57 0.53 -6.47 -11.89
N THR A 58 0.07 -5.72 -12.89
CA THR A 58 -0.36 -4.34 -12.67
C THR A 58 -1.74 -4.33 -12.04
N ILE A 59 -1.85 -3.59 -10.93
CA ILE A 59 -3.13 -3.39 -10.25
C ILE A 59 -3.33 -1.91 -9.96
N ILE A 60 -4.58 -1.53 -9.75
CA ILE A 60 -4.96 -0.17 -9.37
C ILE A 60 -5.59 -0.24 -7.99
N ILE A 61 -5.08 0.55 -7.06
CA ILE A 61 -5.71 0.68 -5.75
C ILE A 61 -6.42 2.02 -5.65
N ASP A 62 -7.55 2.00 -4.96
CA ASP A 62 -8.31 3.18 -4.58
C ASP A 62 -8.37 3.16 -3.06
N GLY A 63 -7.89 4.19 -2.44
CA GLY A 63 -7.79 4.21 -1.00
C GLY A 63 -7.69 5.60 -0.41
N GLU A 64 -7.24 5.65 0.81
CA GLU A 64 -7.06 6.89 1.53
C GLU A 64 -5.69 6.93 2.20
N PHE A 65 -5.26 8.14 2.46
CA PHE A 65 -3.98 8.42 3.09
C PHE A 65 -4.21 8.61 4.59
N TYR A 66 -3.34 8.03 5.42
CA TYR A 66 -3.43 8.27 6.87
C TYR A 66 -2.04 8.29 7.50
N GLU A 67 -1.96 8.94 8.64
CA GLU A 67 -0.73 9.11 9.39
C GLU A 67 -0.52 7.93 10.33
N THR A 68 0.73 7.46 10.41
CA THR A 68 1.14 6.35 11.29
C THR A 68 2.23 6.79 12.26
N SER A 69 2.16 8.03 12.74
CA SER A 69 3.17 8.56 13.67
C SER A 69 3.17 7.84 15.00
N TYR A 70 4.35 7.64 15.57
CA TYR A 70 4.51 6.98 16.86
C TYR A 70 5.75 7.51 17.58
N LYS A 71 5.83 7.28 18.90
CA LYS A 71 7.03 7.57 19.68
C LYS A 71 7.95 6.36 19.71
N ASP A 72 9.23 6.59 19.48
CA ASP A 72 10.23 5.54 19.61
C ASP A 72 10.69 5.38 21.06
N LYS A 73 11.68 4.53 21.29
CA LYS A 73 12.23 4.24 22.62
C LYS A 73 12.92 5.44 23.28
N ASN A 74 13.33 6.42 22.49
CA ASN A 74 14.03 7.63 22.95
C ASN A 74 13.10 8.83 23.07
N ASP A 75 11.79 8.62 23.09
CA ASP A 75 10.76 9.65 23.12
C ASP A 75 10.75 10.59 21.91
N ASN A 76 11.38 10.19 20.80
CA ASN A 76 11.32 10.93 19.55
C ASN A 76 10.10 10.54 18.75
N TRP A 77 9.40 11.54 18.19
CA TRP A 77 8.30 11.29 17.28
C TRP A 77 8.84 10.83 15.92
N ILE A 78 8.38 9.67 15.49
CA ILE A 78 8.65 9.18 14.14
C ILE A 78 7.39 9.39 13.31
N ASN A 79 7.49 10.21 12.29
CA ASN A 79 6.38 10.50 11.39
C ASN A 79 6.35 9.47 10.26
N GLY A 80 5.21 8.83 10.09
CA GLY A 80 5.00 7.89 9.02
C GLY A 80 3.68 8.10 8.37
N TYR A 81 3.54 7.64 7.13
CA TYR A 81 2.32 7.73 6.36
C TYR A 81 2.06 6.40 5.68
N CYS A 82 0.79 6.12 5.45
CA CYS A 82 0.38 4.87 4.85
C CYS A 82 -0.80 5.12 3.91
N ILE A 83 -0.89 4.30 2.88
CA ILE A 83 -2.05 4.29 2.00
C ILE A 83 -2.87 3.07 2.35
N ASN A 84 -4.12 3.28 2.76
CA ASN A 84 -5.04 2.20 3.06
C ASN A 84 -5.87 1.90 1.83
N ALA A 85 -5.68 0.72 1.25
CA ALA A 85 -6.43 0.29 0.08
C ALA A 85 -7.85 -0.09 0.49
N LYS A 86 -8.84 0.55 -0.11
CA LYS A 86 -10.26 0.20 0.07
C LYS A 86 -10.75 -0.67 -1.06
N ASN A 87 -10.28 -0.42 -2.28
CA ASN A 87 -10.64 -1.20 -3.46
C ASN A 87 -9.38 -1.53 -4.24
N ILE A 88 -9.33 -2.74 -4.78
CA ILE A 88 -8.25 -3.22 -5.63
C ILE A 88 -8.86 -3.67 -6.94
N THR A 89 -8.37 -3.11 -8.03
CA THR A 89 -8.83 -3.43 -9.38
C THR A 89 -7.68 -3.99 -10.19
N LEU A 90 -7.93 -5.08 -10.87
CA LEU A 90 -6.95 -5.66 -11.79
C LEU A 90 -6.97 -4.91 -13.11
N LYS A 91 -5.81 -4.67 -13.64
CA LYS A 91 -5.69 -4.00 -14.93
C LYS A 91 -5.48 -5.01 -16.05
#